data_659bce595dd7e4570e1a341d688c3b35
#
_entry.id   659bce595dd7e4570e1a341d688c3b35
#
_cell.length_a   1.000
_cell.length_b   1.000
_cell.length_c   1.000
_cell.angle_alpha   90.00
_cell.angle_beta   90.00
_cell.angle_gamma   90.00
#
_symmetry.space_group_name_H-M   'P 1'
#
loop_
_entity.id
_entity.type
_entity.pdbx_description
1 polymer ?
#
loop_
_entity_poly.entity_id
_entity_poly.type
_entity_poly.pdbx_seq_one_letter_code
_entity_poly.pdbx_strand_id
1 'polypeptide(L)'
;MNALDHAVTDAQERFAAMLSRALADAPLSIVQYQRYLSMQYHLTRGVQGYFLRAAAHPGLARRRALRRFLFDFAAEEEHHYLVAAADLERMGLPLLPEPLDVTLWHAHFRAVVDEWPFLRLGAACVLENLSGGVARDVTRAALMAPFLTRENTRFVVLHLHEAQPHGEQIVAALEAASPDSAEIDDIVTGARQATVLYLRMMEWVLFPGSLATCADAPGRTQAEASRPELVT
;
A
#
# COMPACT_ATOMS: atom_id res chain seq x y z
N MET A 1 16.91 4.54 -13.64
CA MET A 1 15.86 3.67 -13.08
C MET A 1 16.33 2.28 -12.62
N ASN A 2 17.42 1.69 -13.13
CA ASN A 2 17.90 0.36 -12.67
C ASN A 2 17.95 0.16 -11.14
N ALA A 3 18.31 1.21 -10.37
CA ALA A 3 18.34 1.11 -8.90
C ALA A 3 16.93 1.00 -8.27
N LEU A 4 15.91 1.63 -8.86
CA LEU A 4 14.51 1.47 -8.45
C LEU A 4 14.02 0.06 -8.79
N ASP A 5 14.33 -0.46 -9.99
CA ASP A 5 13.93 -1.81 -10.41
C ASP A 5 14.49 -2.86 -9.44
N HIS A 6 15.76 -2.69 -9.03
CA HIS A 6 16.37 -3.54 -7.99
C HIS A 6 15.65 -3.42 -6.65
N ALA A 7 15.28 -2.20 -6.22
CA ALA A 7 14.59 -2.00 -4.96
C ALA A 7 13.17 -2.61 -4.97
N VAL A 8 12.45 -2.51 -6.10
CA VAL A 8 11.14 -3.14 -6.29
C VAL A 8 11.27 -4.67 -6.29
N THR A 9 12.25 -5.22 -7.02
CA THR A 9 12.50 -6.67 -7.07
C THR A 9 12.84 -7.21 -5.67
N ASP A 10 13.75 -6.56 -4.91
CA ASP A 10 14.07 -6.94 -3.53
C ASP A 10 12.83 -6.92 -2.63
N ALA A 11 11.96 -5.91 -2.79
CA ALA A 11 10.69 -5.85 -2.07
C ALA A 11 9.77 -7.03 -2.39
N GLN A 12 9.63 -7.36 -3.67
CA GLN A 12 8.84 -8.51 -4.13
C GLN A 12 9.39 -9.84 -3.61
N GLU A 13 10.71 -10.03 -3.64
CA GLU A 13 11.36 -11.25 -3.13
C GLU A 13 11.12 -11.43 -1.62
N ARG A 14 11.28 -10.37 -0.83
CA ARG A 14 11.03 -10.37 0.60
C ARG A 14 9.56 -10.64 0.92
N PHE A 15 8.65 -9.99 0.20
CA PHE A 15 7.22 -10.23 0.33
C PHE A 15 6.85 -11.67 -0.03
N ALA A 16 7.37 -12.18 -1.15
CA ALA A 16 7.15 -13.56 -1.59
C ALA A 16 7.65 -14.57 -0.54
N ALA A 17 8.85 -14.35 0.01
CA ALA A 17 9.41 -15.21 1.05
C ALA A 17 8.55 -15.20 2.33
N MET A 18 8.07 -14.01 2.75
CA MET A 18 7.19 -13.87 3.90
C MET A 18 5.86 -14.60 3.69
N LEU A 19 5.22 -14.40 2.54
CA LEU A 19 3.95 -15.02 2.20
C LEU A 19 4.11 -16.56 2.06
N SER A 20 5.18 -17.02 1.40
CA SER A 20 5.50 -18.46 1.30
C SER A 20 5.67 -19.10 2.67
N ARG A 21 6.35 -18.43 3.60
CA ARG A 21 6.48 -18.91 4.99
C ARG A 21 5.13 -19.00 5.69
N ALA A 22 4.25 -18.01 5.49
CA ALA A 22 2.92 -18.02 6.10
C ALA A 22 2.02 -19.13 5.55
N LEU A 23 2.23 -19.54 4.31
CA LEU A 23 1.44 -20.58 3.63
C LEU A 23 2.07 -21.97 3.70
N ALA A 24 3.24 -22.14 4.34
CA ALA A 24 3.99 -23.40 4.32
C ALA A 24 3.22 -24.56 4.94
N ASP A 25 2.48 -24.32 6.03
CA ASP A 25 1.81 -25.38 6.80
C ASP A 25 0.28 -25.38 6.60
N ALA A 26 -0.30 -24.29 6.13
CA ALA A 26 -1.74 -24.17 5.93
C ALA A 26 -2.08 -23.06 4.91
N PRO A 27 -3.23 -23.16 4.22
CA PRO A 27 -3.75 -22.05 3.43
C PRO A 27 -3.98 -20.80 4.28
N LEU A 28 -4.07 -19.64 3.61
CA LEU A 28 -4.44 -18.38 4.26
C LEU A 28 -5.71 -18.56 5.10
N SER A 29 -5.68 -18.13 6.35
CA SER A 29 -6.83 -18.20 7.25
C SER A 29 -7.73 -16.97 7.09
N ILE A 30 -8.99 -17.11 7.50
CA ILE A 30 -9.97 -16.02 7.49
C ILE A 30 -9.53 -14.84 8.39
N VAL A 31 -8.83 -15.13 9.49
CA VAL A 31 -8.29 -14.12 10.40
C VAL A 31 -7.16 -13.31 9.75
N GLN A 32 -6.25 -13.99 9.05
CA GLN A 32 -5.18 -13.33 8.30
C GLN A 32 -5.76 -12.44 7.20
N TYR A 33 -6.77 -12.93 6.48
CA TYR A 33 -7.40 -12.15 5.41
C TYR A 33 -8.20 -10.95 5.94
N GLN A 34 -8.91 -11.10 7.06
CA GLN A 34 -9.56 -9.99 7.76
C GLN A 34 -8.55 -8.92 8.16
N ARG A 35 -7.41 -9.33 8.74
CA ARG A 35 -6.31 -8.41 9.08
C ARG A 35 -5.76 -7.71 7.86
N TYR A 36 -5.56 -8.45 6.76
CA TYR A 36 -5.11 -7.88 5.50
C TYR A 36 -6.05 -6.80 4.98
N LEU A 37 -7.35 -7.10 4.84
CA LEU A 37 -8.33 -6.12 4.36
C LEU A 37 -8.47 -4.92 5.29
N SER A 38 -8.41 -5.14 6.61
CA SER A 38 -8.45 -4.05 7.60
C SER A 38 -7.22 -3.15 7.51
N MET A 39 -6.03 -3.75 7.38
CA MET A 39 -4.79 -3.01 7.16
C MET A 39 -4.87 -2.20 5.88
N GLN A 40 -5.32 -2.80 4.78
CA GLN A 40 -5.46 -2.11 3.49
C GLN A 40 -6.47 -0.97 3.55
N TYR A 41 -7.61 -1.16 4.23
CA TYR A 41 -8.57 -0.09 4.46
C TYR A 41 -7.91 1.14 5.10
N HIS A 42 -7.18 0.95 6.18
CA HIS A 42 -6.53 2.05 6.89
C HIS A 42 -5.35 2.63 6.11
N LEU A 43 -4.59 1.80 5.40
CA LEU A 43 -3.42 2.20 4.62
C LEU A 43 -3.81 3.04 3.39
N THR A 44 -4.89 2.66 2.69
CA THR A 44 -5.29 3.32 1.44
C THR A 44 -6.25 4.48 1.68
N ARG A 45 -6.88 4.58 2.86
CA ARG A 45 -7.75 5.69 3.20
C ARG A 45 -6.97 7.01 3.23
N GLY A 46 -7.30 7.91 2.30
CA GLY A 46 -6.66 9.23 2.20
C GLY A 46 -5.34 9.23 1.44
N VAL A 47 -4.98 8.12 0.79
CA VAL A 47 -3.73 8.00 0.00
C VAL A 47 -3.66 9.03 -1.14
N GLN A 48 -4.80 9.39 -1.73
CA GLN A 48 -4.90 10.41 -2.76
C GLN A 48 -4.28 11.75 -2.32
N GLY A 49 -4.37 12.09 -1.03
CA GLY A 49 -3.78 13.31 -0.48
C GLY A 49 -2.27 13.40 -0.66
N TYR A 50 -1.55 12.28 -0.67
CA TYR A 50 -0.11 12.27 -0.92
C TYR A 50 0.22 12.60 -2.38
N PHE A 51 -0.54 12.06 -3.33
CA PHE A 51 -0.33 12.33 -4.75
C PHE A 51 -0.66 13.78 -5.10
N LEU A 52 -1.74 14.32 -4.53
CA LEU A 52 -2.12 15.74 -4.70
C LEU A 52 -1.06 16.68 -4.11
N ARG A 53 -0.53 16.39 -2.92
CA ARG A 53 0.54 17.18 -2.28
C ARG A 53 1.84 17.11 -3.09
N ALA A 54 2.24 15.92 -3.54
CA ALA A 54 3.39 15.77 -4.43
C ALA A 54 3.19 16.57 -5.73
N ALA A 55 2.01 16.46 -6.37
CA ALA A 55 1.71 17.22 -7.59
C ALA A 55 1.75 18.74 -7.38
N ALA A 56 1.37 19.23 -6.20
CA ALA A 56 1.41 20.66 -5.85
C ALA A 56 2.81 21.15 -5.47
N HIS A 57 3.77 20.24 -5.21
CA HIS A 57 5.09 20.60 -4.72
C HIS A 57 5.87 21.50 -5.72
N PRO A 58 6.51 22.60 -5.25
CA PRO A 58 7.26 23.52 -6.12
C PRO A 58 8.37 22.84 -6.93
N GLY A 59 9.04 21.81 -6.39
CA GLY A 59 10.05 21.02 -7.07
C GLY A 59 9.55 20.30 -8.33
N LEU A 60 8.23 20.03 -8.43
CA LEU A 60 7.60 19.44 -9.59
C LEU A 60 7.00 20.47 -10.57
N ALA A 61 7.14 21.78 -10.32
CA ALA A 61 6.46 22.82 -11.09
C ALA A 61 6.73 22.77 -12.60
N ARG A 62 7.94 22.36 -13.01
CA ARG A 62 8.35 22.23 -14.42
C ARG A 62 7.98 20.88 -15.03
N ARG A 63 7.60 19.86 -14.24
CA ARG A 63 7.29 18.50 -14.67
C ARG A 63 5.79 18.32 -14.89
N ARG A 64 5.25 19.05 -15.87
CA ARG A 64 3.79 19.12 -16.12
C ARG A 64 3.15 17.74 -16.34
N ALA A 65 3.82 16.85 -17.08
CA ALA A 65 3.31 15.51 -17.37
C ALA A 65 3.19 14.67 -16.08
N LEU A 66 4.23 14.65 -15.22
CA LEU A 66 4.19 13.97 -13.94
C LEU A 66 3.10 14.52 -13.03
N ARG A 67 2.98 15.85 -12.93
CA ARG A 67 1.93 16.48 -12.14
C ARG A 67 0.54 16.08 -12.61
N ARG A 68 0.30 16.06 -13.92
CA ARG A 68 -0.98 15.65 -14.48
C ARG A 68 -1.27 14.19 -14.15
N PHE A 69 -0.30 13.30 -14.34
CA PHE A 69 -0.40 11.91 -13.95
C PHE A 69 -0.78 11.76 -12.47
N LEU A 70 -0.13 12.49 -11.56
CA LEU A 70 -0.41 12.41 -10.12
C LEU A 70 -1.82 12.90 -9.76
N PHE A 71 -2.39 13.88 -10.47
CA PHE A 71 -3.78 14.29 -10.29
C PHE A 71 -4.75 13.20 -10.72
N ASP A 72 -4.53 12.63 -11.90
CA ASP A 72 -5.40 11.59 -12.45
C ASP A 72 -5.31 10.31 -11.58
N PHE A 73 -4.10 9.92 -11.18
CA PHE A 73 -3.85 8.79 -10.29
C PHE A 73 -4.46 8.98 -8.89
N ALA A 74 -4.41 10.18 -8.33
CA ALA A 74 -5.06 10.48 -7.06
C ALA A 74 -6.59 10.25 -7.11
N ALA A 75 -7.22 10.59 -8.23
CA ALA A 75 -8.65 10.37 -8.42
C ALA A 75 -9.00 8.87 -8.53
N GLU A 76 -8.14 8.06 -9.16
CA GLU A 76 -8.30 6.61 -9.24
C GLU A 76 -8.19 5.96 -7.85
N GLU A 77 -7.22 6.40 -7.03
CA GLU A 77 -6.96 5.86 -5.70
C GLU A 77 -7.98 6.26 -4.61
N GLU A 78 -8.84 7.26 -4.88
CA GLU A 78 -9.69 7.88 -3.87
C GLU A 78 -10.60 6.88 -3.14
N HIS A 79 -11.06 5.85 -3.83
CA HIS A 79 -12.08 4.94 -3.31
C HIS A 79 -11.60 3.51 -3.03
N HIS A 80 -10.32 3.20 -3.21
CA HIS A 80 -9.79 1.83 -3.03
C HIS A 80 -10.05 1.28 -1.61
N TYR A 81 -9.98 2.10 -0.57
CA TYR A 81 -10.31 1.67 0.79
C TYR A 81 -11.76 1.18 0.94
N LEU A 82 -12.70 1.71 0.16
CA LEU A 82 -14.10 1.25 0.19
C LEU A 82 -14.26 -0.15 -0.40
N VAL A 83 -13.39 -0.54 -1.34
CA VAL A 83 -13.39 -1.89 -1.89
C VAL A 83 -12.97 -2.90 -0.81
N ALA A 84 -11.93 -2.58 -0.02
CA ALA A 84 -11.51 -3.42 1.11
C ALA A 84 -12.62 -3.54 2.17
N ALA A 85 -13.31 -2.43 2.50
CA ALA A 85 -14.44 -2.43 3.41
C ALA A 85 -15.61 -3.30 2.90
N ALA A 86 -15.93 -3.19 1.61
CA ALA A 86 -16.99 -3.97 0.99
C ALA A 86 -16.66 -5.48 0.95
N ASP A 87 -15.40 -5.85 0.79
CA ASP A 87 -14.99 -7.26 0.87
C ASP A 87 -15.14 -7.81 2.29
N LEU A 88 -14.80 -7.03 3.34
CA LEU A 88 -15.07 -7.39 4.75
C LEU A 88 -16.57 -7.56 5.02
N GLU A 89 -17.41 -6.63 4.55
CA GLU A 89 -18.86 -6.68 4.72
C GLU A 89 -19.45 -7.96 4.10
N ARG A 90 -19.02 -8.33 2.89
CA ARG A 90 -19.48 -9.57 2.21
C ARG A 90 -19.12 -10.84 2.97
N MET A 91 -18.04 -10.79 3.74
CA MET A 91 -17.62 -11.89 4.61
C MET A 91 -18.31 -11.88 5.98
N GLY A 92 -19.11 -10.86 6.29
CA GLY A 92 -19.68 -10.67 7.62
C GLY A 92 -18.64 -10.38 8.70
N LEU A 93 -17.48 -9.83 8.33
CA LEU A 93 -16.37 -9.57 9.23
C LEU A 93 -16.29 -8.08 9.57
N PRO A 94 -16.08 -7.74 10.86
CA PRO A 94 -15.90 -6.36 11.25
C PRO A 94 -14.54 -5.83 10.79
N LEU A 95 -14.49 -4.53 10.51
CA LEU A 95 -13.24 -3.81 10.33
C LEU A 95 -12.47 -3.80 11.67
N LEU A 96 -11.20 -4.22 11.64
CA LEU A 96 -10.34 -4.15 12.82
C LEU A 96 -9.78 -2.74 13.02
N PRO A 97 -9.37 -2.39 14.26
CA PRO A 97 -8.68 -1.13 14.53
C PRO A 97 -7.43 -0.96 13.66
N GLU A 98 -7.04 0.31 13.44
CA GLU A 98 -5.83 0.65 12.69
C GLU A 98 -4.58 0.11 13.40
N PRO A 99 -3.73 -0.70 12.72
CA PRO A 99 -2.48 -1.17 13.29
C PRO A 99 -1.48 -0.02 13.47
N LEU A 100 -0.66 -0.10 14.52
CA LEU A 100 0.36 0.92 14.82
C LEU A 100 1.29 1.18 13.62
N ASP A 101 1.68 0.15 12.89
CA ASP A 101 2.58 0.30 11.74
C ASP A 101 1.93 1.09 10.58
N VAL A 102 0.60 1.06 10.44
CA VAL A 102 -0.14 1.93 9.50
C VAL A 102 -0.11 3.39 9.99
N THR A 103 -0.33 3.63 11.28
CA THR A 103 -0.18 4.97 11.87
C THR A 103 1.23 5.52 11.66
N LEU A 104 2.27 4.71 11.87
CA LEU A 104 3.67 5.09 11.63
C LEU A 104 3.95 5.38 10.14
N TRP A 105 3.40 4.58 9.25
CA TRP A 105 3.45 4.85 7.80
C TRP A 105 2.89 6.23 7.46
N HIS A 106 1.69 6.53 7.93
CA HIS A 106 1.06 7.81 7.65
C HIS A 106 1.81 8.98 8.30
N ALA A 107 2.30 8.82 9.53
CA ALA A 107 3.10 9.83 10.21
C ALA A 107 4.38 10.14 9.42
N HIS A 108 5.10 9.11 8.98
CA HIS A 108 6.33 9.25 8.21
C HIS A 108 6.08 9.92 6.86
N PHE A 109 5.23 9.33 6.01
CA PHE A 109 5.06 9.82 4.64
C PHE A 109 4.27 11.14 4.54
N ARG A 110 3.51 11.51 5.56
CA ARG A 110 2.88 12.84 5.63
C ARG A 110 3.92 13.94 5.82
N ALA A 111 4.94 13.71 6.63
CA ALA A 111 6.05 14.64 6.78
C ALA A 111 6.92 14.68 5.51
N VAL A 112 7.24 13.51 4.98
CA VAL A 112 8.14 13.33 3.84
C VAL A 112 7.64 14.00 2.56
N VAL A 113 6.35 13.91 2.25
CA VAL A 113 5.81 14.36 0.95
C VAL A 113 5.98 15.87 0.72
N ASP A 114 6.05 16.66 1.79
CA ASP A 114 6.18 18.12 1.69
C ASP A 114 7.62 18.59 1.49
N GLU A 115 8.60 17.77 1.83
CA GLU A 115 10.02 18.11 1.69
C GLU A 115 10.69 17.33 0.55
N TRP A 116 10.33 16.05 0.39
CA TRP A 116 10.93 15.12 -0.57
C TRP A 116 9.86 14.36 -1.36
N PRO A 117 9.17 14.99 -2.31
CA PRO A 117 8.06 14.36 -3.05
C PRO A 117 8.51 13.10 -3.80
N PHE A 118 9.73 13.05 -4.32
CA PHE A 118 10.26 11.87 -5.01
C PHE A 118 10.46 10.67 -4.06
N LEU A 119 10.81 10.91 -2.81
CA LEU A 119 10.87 9.86 -1.80
C LEU A 119 9.49 9.21 -1.58
N ARG A 120 8.44 10.05 -1.45
CA ARG A 120 7.06 9.52 -1.34
C ARG A 120 6.63 8.77 -2.60
N LEU A 121 7.02 9.23 -3.80
CA LEU A 121 6.70 8.54 -5.06
C LEU A 121 7.43 7.19 -5.18
N GLY A 122 8.66 7.09 -4.67
CA GLY A 122 9.38 5.82 -4.55
C GLY A 122 8.63 4.80 -3.69
N ALA A 123 8.02 5.26 -2.59
CA ALA A 123 7.17 4.40 -1.76
C ALA A 123 5.94 3.88 -2.53
N ALA A 124 5.33 4.71 -3.37
CA ALA A 124 4.21 4.28 -4.20
C ALA A 124 4.66 3.22 -5.23
N CYS A 125 5.84 3.37 -5.84
CA CYS A 125 6.36 2.35 -6.77
C CYS A 125 6.44 0.96 -6.15
N VAL A 126 6.81 0.85 -4.87
CA VAL A 126 6.85 -0.46 -4.20
C VAL A 126 5.44 -0.97 -3.95
N LEU A 127 4.55 -0.16 -3.36
CA LEU A 127 3.21 -0.62 -3.00
C LEU A 127 2.44 -1.15 -4.21
N GLU A 128 2.50 -0.41 -5.32
CA GLU A 128 1.77 -0.76 -6.55
C GLU A 128 2.39 -1.95 -7.32
N ASN A 129 3.63 -2.34 -7.01
CA ASN A 129 4.31 -3.45 -7.68
C ASN A 129 4.48 -4.69 -6.80
N LEU A 130 4.18 -4.63 -5.50
CA LEU A 130 4.63 -5.61 -4.51
C LEU A 130 4.08 -7.02 -4.76
N SER A 131 2.82 -7.14 -5.20
CA SER A 131 2.16 -8.41 -5.52
C SER A 131 2.46 -8.93 -6.93
N GLY A 132 3.23 -8.16 -7.71
CA GLY A 132 3.62 -8.48 -9.08
C GLY A 132 4.93 -9.27 -9.18
N GLY A 133 5.53 -9.29 -10.36
CA GLY A 133 6.84 -9.87 -10.61
C GLY A 133 7.01 -11.27 -10.00
N VAL A 134 8.08 -11.45 -9.22
CA VAL A 134 8.42 -12.73 -8.55
C VAL A 134 7.44 -13.10 -7.43
N ALA A 135 6.66 -12.16 -6.90
CA ALA A 135 5.67 -12.44 -5.87
C ALA A 135 4.30 -12.88 -6.42
N ARG A 136 4.08 -12.78 -7.73
CA ARG A 136 2.79 -13.03 -8.38
C ARG A 136 2.23 -14.43 -8.09
N ASP A 137 3.05 -15.44 -8.21
CA ASP A 137 2.57 -16.83 -8.09
C ASP A 137 2.21 -17.19 -6.65
N VAL A 138 2.99 -16.74 -5.67
CA VAL A 138 2.65 -16.96 -4.26
C VAL A 138 1.43 -16.13 -3.83
N THR A 139 1.24 -14.93 -4.39
CA THR A 139 0.02 -14.14 -4.17
C THR A 139 -1.20 -14.87 -4.73
N ARG A 140 -1.11 -15.43 -5.93
CA ARG A 140 -2.18 -16.26 -6.49
C ARG A 140 -2.46 -17.50 -5.66
N ALA A 141 -1.42 -18.18 -5.14
CA ALA A 141 -1.57 -19.32 -4.26
C ALA A 141 -2.32 -18.94 -2.96
N ALA A 142 -2.05 -17.77 -2.38
CA ALA A 142 -2.78 -17.27 -1.22
C ALA A 142 -4.29 -17.09 -1.50
N LEU A 143 -4.65 -16.69 -2.72
CA LEU A 143 -6.04 -16.53 -3.16
C LEU A 143 -6.79 -17.85 -3.40
N MET A 144 -6.12 -19.00 -3.33
CA MET A 144 -6.75 -20.33 -3.43
C MET A 144 -7.35 -20.82 -2.10
N ALA A 145 -7.33 -20.01 -1.04
CA ALA A 145 -7.94 -20.37 0.24
C ALA A 145 -9.46 -20.63 0.07
N PRO A 146 -10.02 -21.72 0.66
CA PRO A 146 -11.38 -22.19 0.34
C PRO A 146 -12.53 -21.23 0.60
N PHE A 147 -12.33 -20.23 1.50
CA PHE A 147 -13.33 -19.21 1.83
C PHE A 147 -13.29 -18.00 0.90
N LEU A 148 -12.27 -17.87 0.03
CA LEU A 148 -12.13 -16.78 -0.89
C LEU A 148 -12.94 -17.04 -2.17
N THR A 149 -13.68 -16.02 -2.59
CA THR A 149 -14.54 -16.04 -3.78
C THR A 149 -14.30 -14.76 -4.59
N ARG A 150 -14.85 -14.70 -5.81
CA ARG A 150 -14.78 -13.48 -6.63
C ARG A 150 -15.48 -12.28 -5.99
N GLU A 151 -16.46 -12.53 -5.11
CA GLU A 151 -17.22 -11.49 -4.44
C GLU A 151 -16.44 -10.84 -3.29
N ASN A 152 -15.53 -11.56 -2.62
CA ASN A 152 -14.81 -11.08 -1.45
C ASN A 152 -13.29 -10.88 -1.66
N THR A 153 -12.83 -10.92 -2.92
CA THR A 153 -11.42 -10.69 -3.29
C THR A 153 -11.23 -9.50 -4.23
N ARG A 154 -12.23 -8.63 -4.33
CA ARG A 154 -12.21 -7.51 -5.29
C ARG A 154 -11.05 -6.56 -5.06
N PHE A 155 -10.70 -6.29 -3.80
CA PHE A 155 -9.58 -5.42 -3.47
C PHE A 155 -8.25 -5.98 -4.02
N VAL A 156 -7.99 -7.28 -3.82
CA VAL A 156 -6.76 -7.91 -4.33
C VAL A 156 -6.76 -8.00 -5.85
N VAL A 157 -7.91 -8.37 -6.42
CA VAL A 157 -8.07 -8.54 -7.87
C VAL A 157 -7.91 -7.23 -8.62
N LEU A 158 -8.36 -6.10 -8.06
CA LEU A 158 -8.19 -4.76 -8.62
C LEU A 158 -6.71 -4.50 -8.97
N HIS A 159 -5.79 -4.83 -8.06
CA HIS A 159 -4.36 -4.60 -8.23
C HIS A 159 -3.63 -5.70 -9.05
N LEU A 160 -4.28 -6.85 -9.30
CA LEU A 160 -3.67 -7.97 -10.03
C LEU A 160 -4.03 -8.02 -11.52
N HIS A 161 -5.16 -7.43 -11.91
CA HIS A 161 -5.78 -7.66 -13.23
C HIS A 161 -6.05 -6.39 -14.03
N GLU A 162 -5.47 -5.26 -13.67
CA GLU A 162 -5.57 -4.06 -14.49
C GLU A 162 -4.86 -4.25 -15.83
N ALA A 163 -5.46 -3.69 -16.88
CA ALA A 163 -4.91 -3.75 -18.25
C ALA A 163 -3.54 -3.05 -18.34
N GLN A 164 -3.33 -2.06 -17.48
CA GLN A 164 -2.04 -1.43 -17.26
C GLN A 164 -1.86 -1.26 -15.73
N PRO A 165 -1.04 -2.12 -15.09
CA PRO A 165 -0.85 -2.08 -13.66
C PRO A 165 -0.40 -0.70 -13.15
N HIS A 166 -0.98 -0.24 -12.05
CA HIS A 166 -0.62 1.05 -11.41
C HIS A 166 0.88 1.17 -11.19
N GLY A 167 1.54 0.07 -10.83
CA GLY A 167 2.98 0.04 -10.64
C GLY A 167 3.78 0.37 -11.90
N GLU A 168 3.37 -0.11 -13.05
CA GLU A 168 4.02 0.21 -14.33
C GLU A 168 3.75 1.66 -14.73
N GLN A 169 2.54 2.16 -14.49
CA GLN A 169 2.16 3.55 -14.79
C GLN A 169 3.01 4.55 -14.01
N ILE A 170 3.17 4.34 -12.70
CA ILE A 170 3.92 5.28 -11.84
C ILE A 170 5.42 5.25 -12.16
N VAL A 171 5.99 4.08 -12.45
CA VAL A 171 7.39 3.97 -12.88
C VAL A 171 7.59 4.68 -14.21
N ALA A 172 6.73 4.46 -15.20
CA ALA A 172 6.81 5.13 -16.51
C ALA A 172 6.67 6.65 -16.39
N ALA A 173 5.79 7.15 -15.52
CA ALA A 173 5.61 8.58 -15.27
C ALA A 173 6.86 9.21 -14.63
N LEU A 174 7.54 8.50 -13.73
CA LEU A 174 8.79 8.94 -13.11
C LEU A 174 9.94 8.95 -14.13
N GLU A 175 10.06 7.93 -14.97
CA GLU A 175 11.06 7.88 -16.04
C GLU A 175 10.90 9.03 -17.03
N ALA A 176 9.66 9.29 -17.45
CA ALA A 176 9.33 10.39 -18.35
C ALA A 176 9.62 11.77 -17.71
N ALA A 177 9.57 11.89 -16.40
CA ALA A 177 9.91 13.09 -15.66
C ALA A 177 11.41 13.38 -15.65
N SER A 178 12.27 12.44 -16.05
CA SER A 178 13.72 12.55 -16.09
C SER A 178 14.31 13.07 -14.78
N PRO A 179 14.17 12.33 -13.67
CA PRO A 179 14.73 12.74 -12.38
C PRO A 179 16.25 12.80 -12.44
N ASP A 180 16.85 13.76 -11.72
CA ASP A 180 18.30 13.81 -11.55
C ASP A 180 18.81 12.75 -10.56
N SER A 181 20.14 12.71 -10.32
CA SER A 181 20.73 11.69 -9.46
C SER A 181 20.25 11.77 -8.02
N ALA A 182 20.05 12.96 -7.47
CA ALA A 182 19.56 13.15 -6.09
C ALA A 182 18.10 12.71 -5.96
N GLU A 183 17.27 13.04 -6.94
CA GLU A 183 15.88 12.63 -7.01
C GLU A 183 15.74 11.10 -7.20
N ILE A 184 16.65 10.47 -7.95
CA ILE A 184 16.71 9.00 -8.06
C ILE A 184 17.08 8.38 -6.71
N ASP A 185 18.02 8.96 -5.97
CA ASP A 185 18.39 8.51 -4.63
C ASP A 185 17.20 8.64 -3.65
N ASP A 186 16.43 9.72 -3.74
CA ASP A 186 15.20 9.89 -2.97
C ASP A 186 14.16 8.81 -3.32
N ILE A 187 13.92 8.56 -4.61
CA ILE A 187 12.99 7.50 -5.06
C ILE A 187 13.40 6.14 -4.48
N VAL A 188 14.67 5.77 -4.61
CA VAL A 188 15.19 4.48 -4.12
C VAL A 188 15.11 4.40 -2.60
N THR A 189 15.42 5.49 -1.90
CA THR A 189 15.30 5.58 -0.43
C THR A 189 13.85 5.37 0.00
N GLY A 190 12.91 6.06 -0.65
CA GLY A 190 11.48 5.90 -0.38
C GLY A 190 10.97 4.49 -0.64
N ALA A 191 11.41 3.87 -1.73
CA ALA A 191 11.09 2.48 -2.04
C ALA A 191 11.56 1.53 -0.93
N ARG A 192 12.80 1.68 -0.43
CA ARG A 192 13.35 0.87 0.66
C ARG A 192 12.64 1.09 1.99
N GLN A 193 12.34 2.34 2.33
CA GLN A 193 11.59 2.67 3.55
C GLN A 193 10.17 2.09 3.52
N ALA A 194 9.50 2.20 2.38
CA ALA A 194 8.18 1.60 2.17
C ALA A 194 8.21 0.08 2.32
N THR A 195 9.21 -0.58 1.74
CA THR A 195 9.40 -2.03 1.88
C THR A 195 9.47 -2.44 3.35
N VAL A 196 10.30 -1.76 4.14
CA VAL A 196 10.45 -2.08 5.58
C VAL A 196 9.12 -1.91 6.31
N LEU A 197 8.46 -0.77 6.15
CA LEU A 197 7.21 -0.48 6.85
C LEU A 197 6.07 -1.41 6.41
N TYR A 198 5.95 -1.68 5.11
CA TYR A 198 4.91 -2.58 4.62
C TYR A 198 5.11 -4.03 5.06
N LEU A 199 6.35 -4.54 5.05
CA LEU A 199 6.62 -5.90 5.54
C LEU A 199 6.32 -6.04 7.04
N ARG A 200 6.50 -4.98 7.84
CA ARG A 200 6.07 -4.98 9.25
C ARG A 200 4.54 -5.08 9.37
N MET A 201 3.79 -4.34 8.53
CA MET A 201 2.33 -4.46 8.47
C MET A 201 1.92 -5.89 8.06
N MET A 202 2.60 -6.47 7.07
CA MET A 202 2.33 -7.85 6.63
C MET A 202 2.70 -8.89 7.69
N GLU A 203 3.70 -8.64 8.53
CA GLU A 203 3.98 -9.48 9.68
C GLU A 203 2.81 -9.47 10.68
N TRP A 204 2.25 -8.30 10.98
CA TRP A 204 1.02 -8.18 11.77
C TRP A 204 -0.16 -8.94 11.16
N VAL A 205 -0.27 -8.93 9.81
CA VAL A 205 -1.31 -9.65 9.08
C VAL A 205 -1.13 -11.16 9.18
N LEU A 206 0.06 -11.67 8.86
CA LEU A 206 0.31 -13.07 8.55
C LEU A 206 0.69 -13.92 9.78
N PHE A 207 1.26 -13.30 10.82
CA PHE A 207 1.78 -14.00 11.99
C PHE A 207 1.12 -13.52 13.28
N PRO A 208 -0.15 -13.92 13.54
CA PRO A 208 -0.83 -13.61 14.80
C PRO A 208 0.02 -14.16 15.98
N GLY A 209 0.36 -13.32 16.95
CA GLY A 209 1.23 -13.68 18.05
C GLY A 209 2.70 -13.29 17.90
N SER A 210 3.11 -12.74 16.73
CA SER A 210 4.42 -12.09 16.60
C SER A 210 4.48 -10.80 17.46
N LEU A 211 5.70 -10.26 17.69
CA LEU A 211 5.87 -8.98 18.40
C LEU A 211 5.11 -7.83 17.75
N ALA A 212 4.95 -7.87 16.42
CA ALA A 212 4.16 -6.88 15.69
C ALA A 212 2.70 -6.86 16.11
N THR A 213 2.12 -8.01 16.52
CA THR A 213 0.75 -8.07 17.05
C THR A 213 0.60 -7.56 18.47
N CYS A 214 1.68 -7.52 19.25
CA CYS A 214 1.68 -6.91 20.59
C CYS A 214 1.52 -5.38 20.52
N ALA A 215 1.72 -4.79 19.36
CA ALA A 215 1.50 -3.37 19.10
C ALA A 215 0.04 -3.03 18.75
N ASP A 216 -0.90 -3.97 18.88
CA ASP A 216 -2.34 -3.70 18.88
C ASP A 216 -2.66 -2.85 20.12
N ALA A 217 -2.27 -1.56 20.08
CA ALA A 217 -2.73 -0.62 21.08
C ALA A 217 -4.27 -0.65 21.08
N PRO A 218 -4.94 -0.54 22.24
CA PRO A 218 -6.37 -0.33 22.26
C PRO A 218 -6.66 0.92 21.43
N GLY A 219 -7.12 0.70 20.20
CA GLY A 219 -7.44 1.77 19.28
C GLY A 219 -8.47 2.70 19.91
N ARG A 220 -8.50 3.95 19.47
CA ARG A 220 -9.61 4.86 19.76
C ARG A 220 -10.90 4.10 19.60
N THR A 221 -11.73 4.05 20.62
CA THR A 221 -13.02 3.40 20.56
C THR A 221 -13.84 4.02 19.42
N GLN A 222 -14.61 3.21 18.69
CA GLN A 222 -15.47 3.68 17.59
C GLN A 222 -16.34 4.90 17.94
N ALA A 223 -16.61 5.14 19.23
CA ALA A 223 -17.31 6.33 19.73
C ALA A 223 -16.56 7.65 19.46
N GLU A 224 -15.24 7.65 19.33
CA GLU A 224 -14.46 8.86 19.02
C GLU A 224 -14.35 9.13 17.51
N ALA A 225 -14.51 8.09 16.68
CA ALA A 225 -14.49 8.21 15.21
C ALA A 225 -15.81 8.77 14.65
N SER A 226 -16.88 8.81 15.44
CA SER A 226 -18.24 9.25 15.03
C SER A 226 -18.53 10.72 15.33
N ARG A 227 -17.57 11.52 15.76
CA ARG A 227 -17.78 12.97 15.85
C ARG A 227 -17.73 13.56 14.44
N PRO A 228 -18.86 14.11 13.92
CA PRO A 228 -18.80 14.87 12.69
C PRO A 228 -17.88 16.08 12.92
N GLU A 229 -16.86 16.24 12.08
CA GLU A 229 -16.15 17.51 12.01
C GLU A 229 -17.17 18.57 11.63
N LEU A 230 -17.50 19.45 12.56
CA LEU A 230 -18.24 20.67 12.27
C LEU A 230 -17.37 21.49 11.33
N VAL A 231 -17.74 21.47 10.05
CA VAL A 231 -17.24 22.40 9.04
C VAL A 231 -17.76 23.79 9.45
N THR A 232 -16.88 24.61 9.98
CA THR A 232 -17.07 26.08 10.11
C THR A 232 -16.31 26.76 9.00
#